data_2a0f30ad510deb90032ebc0d1b3ef297
#
_entry.id   2a0f30ad510deb90032ebc0d1b3ef297
#
_cell.length_a   1.000
_cell.length_b   1.000
_cell.length_c   1.000
_cell.angle_alpha   90.00
_cell.angle_beta   90.00
_cell.angle_gamma   90.00
#
_symmetry.space_group_name_H-M   'P 1'
#
loop_
_entity.id
_entity.type
_entity.pdbx_description
1 polymer ?
#
loop_
_entity_poly.entity_id
_entity_poly.type
_entity_poly.pdbx_seq_one_letter_code
_entity_poly.pdbx_strand_id
1 'polypeptide(L)'
;MFHRLWTLIRKELQSLLREPQTRAILIMPVLIQVLLFPFAATLEVTNATIAIYNEDSGRHAVELTQRFARAKAFTHVLLLQSPQAIQPTIDEQKALLVVRFPADFSRNLDNYQTAPLQLLLDGRNSNSAQIAANYLQQIVKNYQQELLEGKAKPNNSELVVRNWYNPNQIGRASCRER
;
A
#
# COMPACT_ATOMS: atom_id res chain seq x y z
N MET A 1 -32.61 -43.16 0.01
CA MET A 1 -31.30 -42.86 -0.62
C MET A 1 -30.33 -42.14 0.30
N PHE A 2 -30.72 -41.08 0.96
CA PHE A 2 -29.88 -40.31 1.91
C PHE A 2 -29.23 -41.11 3.03
N HIS A 3 -29.93 -42.06 3.63
CA HIS A 3 -29.41 -42.87 4.74
C HIS A 3 -28.22 -43.75 4.33
N ARG A 4 -28.25 -44.31 3.10
CA ARG A 4 -27.13 -45.12 2.56
C ARG A 4 -25.91 -44.25 2.28
N LEU A 5 -26.14 -43.05 1.75
CA LEU A 5 -25.07 -42.09 1.48
C LEU A 5 -24.39 -41.64 2.79
N TRP A 6 -25.19 -41.32 3.80
CA TRP A 6 -24.69 -40.92 5.12
C TRP A 6 -23.85 -42.02 5.80
N THR A 7 -24.31 -43.27 5.72
CA THR A 7 -23.57 -44.42 6.26
C THR A 7 -22.25 -44.63 5.56
N LEU A 8 -22.20 -44.44 4.23
CA LEU A 8 -20.99 -44.51 3.43
C LEU A 8 -20.00 -43.41 3.81
N ILE A 9 -20.45 -42.18 3.89
CA ILE A 9 -19.61 -41.03 4.29
C ILE A 9 -19.01 -41.26 5.67
N ARG A 10 -19.85 -41.71 6.63
CA ARG A 10 -19.39 -41.97 7.99
C ARG A 10 -18.35 -43.08 8.05
N LYS A 11 -18.53 -44.14 7.27
CA LYS A 11 -17.60 -45.28 7.18
C LYS A 11 -16.26 -44.83 6.59
N GLU A 12 -16.28 -44.10 5.50
CA GLU A 12 -15.06 -43.55 4.86
C GLU A 12 -14.33 -42.57 5.78
N LEU A 13 -15.04 -41.68 6.45
CA LEU A 13 -14.45 -40.74 7.40
C LEU A 13 -13.80 -41.47 8.60
N GLN A 14 -14.43 -42.55 9.10
CA GLN A 14 -13.87 -43.36 10.17
C GLN A 14 -12.63 -44.16 9.69
N SER A 15 -12.61 -44.62 8.45
CA SER A 15 -11.45 -45.31 7.85
C SER A 15 -10.27 -44.35 7.73
N LEU A 16 -10.49 -43.15 7.18
CA LEU A 16 -9.49 -42.08 7.05
C LEU A 16 -8.86 -41.70 8.40
N LEU A 17 -9.70 -41.63 9.46
CA LEU A 17 -9.24 -41.28 10.80
C LEU A 17 -8.54 -42.40 11.54
N ARG A 18 -8.73 -43.67 11.13
CA ARG A 18 -8.11 -44.84 11.77
C ARG A 18 -6.72 -45.12 11.25
N GLU A 19 -6.42 -44.82 10.01
CA GLU A 19 -5.11 -45.02 9.41
C GLU A 19 -4.11 -43.91 9.76
N PRO A 20 -3.00 -44.21 10.44
CA PRO A 20 -2.04 -43.19 10.86
C PRO A 20 -1.36 -42.50 9.67
N GLN A 21 -1.13 -43.18 8.56
CA GLN A 21 -0.55 -42.59 7.34
C GLN A 21 -1.52 -41.57 6.71
N THR A 22 -2.78 -41.94 6.59
CA THR A 22 -3.82 -41.05 6.01
C THR A 22 -4.06 -39.82 6.88
N ARG A 23 -4.01 -39.97 8.21
CA ARG A 23 -4.07 -38.81 9.13
C ARG A 23 -2.88 -37.90 8.94
N ALA A 24 -1.68 -38.43 8.82
CA ALA A 24 -0.48 -37.62 8.60
C ALA A 24 -0.57 -36.84 7.29
N ILE A 25 -0.97 -37.48 6.18
CA ILE A 25 -1.13 -36.83 4.87
C ILE A 25 -2.22 -35.74 4.90
N LEU A 26 -3.27 -35.91 5.69
CA LEU A 26 -4.36 -34.94 5.79
C LEU A 26 -4.00 -33.75 6.71
N ILE A 27 -3.35 -34.02 7.83
CA ILE A 27 -3.07 -33.02 8.86
C ILE A 27 -1.78 -32.23 8.58
N MET A 28 -0.72 -32.89 8.07
CA MET A 28 0.58 -32.26 7.87
C MET A 28 0.54 -31.06 6.92
N PRO A 29 -0.12 -31.10 5.76
CA PRO A 29 -0.19 -29.92 4.88
C PRO A 29 -0.87 -28.74 5.57
N VAL A 30 -1.95 -29.00 6.34
CA VAL A 30 -2.67 -27.96 7.07
C VAL A 30 -1.80 -27.35 8.16
N LEU A 31 -1.08 -28.16 8.94
CA LEU A 31 -0.15 -27.69 9.96
C LEU A 31 0.98 -26.86 9.35
N ILE A 32 1.59 -27.36 8.27
CA ILE A 32 2.64 -26.63 7.54
C ILE A 32 2.10 -25.30 7.05
N GLN A 33 0.90 -25.28 6.49
CA GLN A 33 0.28 -24.08 5.96
C GLN A 33 -0.01 -23.05 7.06
N VAL A 34 -0.60 -23.47 8.19
CA VAL A 34 -0.85 -22.61 9.35
C VAL A 34 0.46 -22.06 9.92
N LEU A 35 1.54 -22.82 9.88
CA LEU A 35 2.85 -22.40 10.38
C LEU A 35 3.56 -21.44 9.39
N LEU A 36 3.46 -21.70 8.08
CA LEU A 36 4.13 -20.90 7.06
C LEU A 36 3.39 -19.59 6.75
N PHE A 37 2.04 -19.57 6.78
CA PHE A 37 1.27 -18.39 6.43
C PHE A 37 1.58 -17.14 7.28
N PRO A 38 1.74 -17.20 8.60
CA PRO A 38 2.13 -16.04 9.39
C PRO A 38 3.49 -15.48 8.97
N PHE A 39 4.46 -16.34 8.60
CA PHE A 39 5.77 -15.89 8.13
C PHE A 39 5.72 -15.32 6.70
N ALA A 40 4.89 -15.90 5.83
CA ALA A 40 4.72 -15.43 4.46
C ALA A 40 3.83 -14.18 4.36
N ALA A 41 2.88 -14.01 5.29
CA ALA A 41 1.94 -12.89 5.32
C ALA A 41 2.51 -11.62 5.97
N THR A 42 3.65 -11.69 6.64
CA THR A 42 4.39 -10.49 7.09
C THR A 42 5.09 -9.83 5.91
N LEU A 43 4.31 -9.41 4.91
CA LEU A 43 4.70 -8.42 3.93
C LEU A 43 4.66 -7.02 4.59
N GLU A 44 5.27 -6.89 5.76
CA GLU A 44 5.65 -5.57 6.25
C GLU A 44 6.71 -5.04 5.29
N VAL A 45 6.37 -3.97 4.62
CA VAL A 45 7.37 -3.16 3.91
C VAL A 45 8.23 -2.50 5.00
N THR A 46 9.11 -3.29 5.59
CA THR A 46 10.18 -2.82 6.45
C THR A 46 11.35 -2.47 5.55
N ASN A 47 11.92 -1.29 5.72
CA ASN A 47 13.05 -0.77 4.95
C ASN A 47 12.73 -0.24 3.54
N ALA A 48 11.52 0.30 3.31
CA ALA A 48 11.24 0.99 2.05
C ALA A 48 11.99 2.32 1.98
N THR A 49 12.65 2.57 0.85
CA THR A 49 13.14 3.89 0.49
C THR A 49 12.05 4.62 -0.27
N ILE A 50 11.73 5.83 0.15
CA ILE A 50 10.85 6.75 -0.59
C ILE A 50 11.65 7.94 -1.07
N ALA A 51 11.26 8.50 -2.21
CA ALA A 51 11.81 9.77 -2.67
C ALA A 51 10.75 10.87 -2.57
N ILE A 52 11.17 12.08 -2.27
CA ILE A 52 10.30 13.24 -2.15
C ILE A 52 10.83 14.32 -3.06
N TYR A 53 9.99 14.77 -3.97
CA TYR A 53 10.22 15.96 -4.78
C TYR A 53 9.26 17.04 -4.31
N ASN A 54 9.80 18.07 -3.66
CA ASN A 54 9.02 19.15 -3.08
C ASN A 54 9.24 20.45 -3.85
N GLU A 55 8.19 20.92 -4.54
CA GLU A 55 8.15 22.23 -5.20
C GLU A 55 7.58 23.32 -4.29
N ASP A 56 6.96 22.91 -3.16
CA ASP A 56 6.33 23.83 -2.22
C ASP A 56 7.25 24.12 -1.03
N SER A 57 7.50 25.39 -0.76
CA SER A 57 8.25 25.84 0.41
C SER A 57 7.36 26.10 1.63
N GLY A 58 6.07 25.78 1.55
CA GLY A 58 5.10 26.03 2.62
C GLY A 58 5.20 25.03 3.77
N ARG A 59 4.64 25.43 4.90
CA ARG A 59 4.71 24.67 6.17
C ARG A 59 4.10 23.27 6.08
N HIS A 60 3.02 23.08 5.31
CA HIS A 60 2.31 21.81 5.24
C HIS A 60 3.13 20.74 4.49
N ALA A 61 3.82 21.11 3.41
CA ALA A 61 4.70 20.21 2.68
C ALA A 61 5.91 19.79 3.53
N VAL A 62 6.50 20.73 4.27
CA VAL A 62 7.62 20.46 5.18
C VAL A 62 7.19 19.52 6.32
N GLU A 63 6.04 19.79 6.95
CA GLU A 63 5.50 18.96 8.04
C GLU A 63 5.20 17.53 7.56
N LEU A 64 4.54 17.36 6.43
CA LEU A 64 4.26 16.04 5.86
C LEU A 64 5.55 15.30 5.48
N THR A 65 6.53 16.00 4.91
CA THR A 65 7.86 15.42 4.62
C THR A 65 8.51 14.87 5.89
N GLN A 66 8.45 15.61 6.99
CA GLN A 66 8.98 15.16 8.28
C GLN A 66 8.21 13.97 8.85
N ARG A 67 6.88 13.94 8.71
CA ARG A 67 6.04 12.82 9.14
C ARG A 67 6.34 11.56 8.33
N PHE A 68 6.55 11.68 7.03
CA PHE A 68 6.98 10.58 6.19
C PHE A 68 8.35 10.04 6.61
N ALA A 69 9.30 10.94 6.89
CA ALA A 69 10.64 10.55 7.33
C ALA A 69 10.67 9.87 8.71
N ARG A 70 9.71 10.17 9.60
CA ARG A 70 9.60 9.54 10.92
C ARG A 70 8.79 8.26 10.93
N ALA A 71 8.13 7.93 9.83
CA ALA A 71 7.29 6.73 9.75
C ALA A 71 8.16 5.47 9.73
N LYS A 72 7.87 4.52 10.61
CA LYS A 72 8.63 3.26 10.75
C LYS A 72 8.70 2.41 9.47
N ALA A 73 7.75 2.61 8.55
CA ALA A 73 7.72 1.92 7.27
C ALA A 73 8.83 2.36 6.31
N PHE A 74 9.40 3.56 6.52
CA PHE A 74 10.40 4.15 5.64
C PHE A 74 11.74 4.30 6.35
N THR A 75 12.74 3.58 5.88
CA THR A 75 14.08 3.64 6.46
C THR A 75 14.91 4.78 5.88
N HIS A 76 14.70 5.09 4.61
CA HIS A 76 15.42 6.13 3.91
C HIS A 76 14.46 7.04 3.15
N VAL A 77 14.72 8.35 3.24
CA VAL A 77 14.00 9.38 2.47
C VAL A 77 15.00 10.12 1.61
N LEU A 78 14.84 10.02 0.30
CA LEU A 78 15.65 10.73 -0.68
C LEU A 78 14.94 12.04 -1.07
N LEU A 79 15.61 13.17 -0.89
CA LEU A 79 15.09 14.45 -1.35
C LEU A 79 15.60 14.72 -2.76
N LEU A 80 14.68 14.83 -3.71
CA LEU A 80 14.99 15.14 -5.10
C LEU A 80 15.02 16.65 -5.33
N GLN A 81 16.03 17.12 -6.05
CA GLN A 81 16.24 18.54 -6.33
C GLN A 81 15.60 18.99 -7.65
N SER A 82 15.24 18.05 -8.52
CA SER A 82 14.67 18.37 -9.83
C SER A 82 13.65 17.32 -10.27
N PRO A 83 12.66 17.71 -11.11
CA PRO A 83 11.68 16.75 -11.65
C PRO A 83 12.32 15.72 -12.57
N GLN A 84 13.46 16.05 -13.21
CA GLN A 84 14.19 15.12 -14.07
C GLN A 84 14.83 13.96 -13.30
N ALA A 85 15.06 14.13 -12.00
CA ALA A 85 15.60 13.09 -11.13
C ALA A 85 14.54 12.01 -10.75
N ILE A 86 13.26 12.29 -10.97
CA ILE A 86 12.18 11.38 -10.60
C ILE A 86 12.29 10.05 -11.36
N GLN A 87 12.36 10.14 -12.70
CA GLN A 87 12.41 8.95 -13.55
C GLN A 87 13.63 8.07 -13.27
N PRO A 88 14.88 8.58 -13.26
CA PRO A 88 16.04 7.76 -12.94
C PRO A 88 15.96 7.12 -11.54
N THR A 89 15.38 7.82 -10.56
CA THR A 89 15.23 7.29 -9.20
C THR A 89 14.35 6.04 -9.16
N ILE A 90 13.28 6.00 -9.97
CA ILE A 90 12.40 4.83 -10.09
C ILE A 90 13.05 3.75 -10.95
N ASP A 91 13.63 4.13 -12.09
CA ASP A 91 14.22 3.18 -13.05
C ASP A 91 15.42 2.42 -12.47
N GLU A 92 16.23 3.10 -11.67
CA GLU A 92 17.38 2.53 -10.96
C GLU A 92 17.00 1.87 -9.62
N GLN A 93 15.68 1.78 -9.30
CA GLN A 93 15.16 1.19 -8.06
C GLN A 93 15.74 1.83 -6.77
N LYS A 94 16.15 3.09 -6.81
CA LYS A 94 16.64 3.82 -5.65
C LYS A 94 15.52 4.12 -4.65
N ALA A 95 14.28 4.25 -5.14
CA ALA A 95 13.10 4.43 -4.31
C ALA A 95 11.94 3.58 -4.82
N LEU A 96 11.14 3.05 -3.90
CA LEU A 96 9.95 2.27 -4.19
C LEU A 96 8.80 3.12 -4.72
N LEU A 97 8.75 4.37 -4.28
CA LEU A 97 7.80 5.37 -4.76
C LEU A 97 8.37 6.78 -4.60
N VAL A 98 7.83 7.69 -5.39
CA VAL A 98 8.15 9.12 -5.31
C VAL A 98 6.89 9.90 -4.93
N VAL A 99 7.03 10.78 -3.94
CA VAL A 99 6.00 11.74 -3.54
C VAL A 99 6.36 13.09 -4.13
N ARG A 100 5.43 13.70 -4.86
CA ARG A 100 5.60 15.06 -5.40
C ARG A 100 4.61 16.00 -4.76
N PHE A 101 5.11 17.07 -4.17
CA PHE A 101 4.34 18.21 -3.67
C PHE A 101 4.33 19.30 -4.74
N PRO A 102 3.17 19.69 -5.29
CA PRO A 102 3.05 20.85 -6.18
C PRO A 102 3.37 22.15 -5.46
N ALA A 103 3.82 23.17 -6.19
CA ALA A 103 4.22 24.48 -5.65
C ALA A 103 3.12 25.25 -4.89
N ASP A 104 1.89 24.91 -5.11
CA ASP A 104 0.71 25.54 -4.48
C ASP A 104 0.05 24.69 -3.38
N PHE A 105 0.69 23.58 -2.99
CA PHE A 105 0.12 22.61 -2.05
C PHE A 105 -0.27 23.22 -0.70
N SER A 106 0.65 23.89 -0.02
CA SER A 106 0.37 24.51 1.29
C SER A 106 -0.60 25.68 1.18
N ARG A 107 -0.48 26.48 0.12
CA ARG A 107 -1.41 27.59 -0.13
C ARG A 107 -2.84 27.10 -0.33
N ASN A 108 -3.03 26.01 -1.08
CA ASN A 108 -4.35 25.43 -1.30
C ASN A 108 -4.93 24.89 0.01
N LEU A 109 -4.11 24.22 0.83
CA LEU A 109 -4.53 23.75 2.15
C LEU A 109 -4.94 24.90 3.09
N ASP A 110 -4.17 25.98 3.12
CA ASP A 110 -4.49 27.15 3.94
C ASP A 110 -5.78 27.86 3.47
N ASN A 111 -6.07 27.83 2.17
CA ASN A 111 -7.27 28.41 1.57
C ASN A 111 -8.48 27.45 1.54
N TYR A 112 -8.40 26.28 2.19
CA TYR A 112 -9.46 25.27 2.16
C TYR A 112 -9.81 24.76 0.75
N GLN A 113 -8.85 24.75 -0.14
CA GLN A 113 -8.97 24.20 -1.48
C GLN A 113 -8.39 22.79 -1.56
N THR A 114 -8.74 22.07 -2.62
CA THR A 114 -8.15 20.76 -2.89
C THR A 114 -6.65 20.91 -3.17
N ALA A 115 -5.83 20.21 -2.37
CA ALA A 115 -4.38 20.19 -2.50
C ALA A 115 -3.95 18.78 -2.96
N PRO A 116 -3.80 18.53 -4.28
CA PRO A 116 -3.44 17.23 -4.78
C PRO A 116 -1.99 16.87 -4.43
N LEU A 117 -1.78 15.64 -3.93
CA LEU A 117 -0.46 15.07 -3.70
C LEU A 117 -0.25 13.95 -4.71
N GLN A 118 0.81 14.04 -5.51
CA GLN A 118 1.08 13.05 -6.54
C GLN A 118 1.99 11.96 -6.01
N LEU A 119 1.57 10.69 -6.19
CA LEU A 119 2.39 9.50 -5.92
C LEU A 119 2.75 8.80 -7.23
N LEU A 120 4.04 8.56 -7.43
CA LEU A 120 4.56 7.79 -8.55
C LEU A 120 5.12 6.48 -7.99
N LEU A 121 4.56 5.36 -8.44
CA LEU A 121 4.88 4.03 -7.93
C LEU A 121 5.75 3.25 -8.92
N ASP A 122 6.74 2.49 -8.40
CA ASP A 122 7.44 1.48 -9.21
C ASP A 122 6.50 0.31 -9.51
N GLY A 123 6.04 0.19 -10.75
CA GLY A 123 5.13 -0.86 -11.18
C GLY A 123 5.74 -2.28 -11.16
N ARG A 124 7.06 -2.41 -11.10
CA ARG A 124 7.77 -3.70 -10.99
C ARG A 124 7.56 -4.35 -9.62
N ASN A 125 7.48 -3.52 -8.57
CA ASN A 125 7.23 -3.93 -7.19
C ASN A 125 5.85 -3.48 -6.71
N SER A 126 4.83 -3.68 -7.54
CA SER A 126 3.49 -3.10 -7.36
C SER A 126 2.88 -3.39 -5.99
N ASN A 127 3.07 -4.60 -5.44
CA ASN A 127 2.52 -4.96 -4.13
C ASN A 127 3.15 -4.15 -2.99
N SER A 128 4.49 -4.10 -2.94
CA SER A 128 5.22 -3.34 -1.91
C SER A 128 4.98 -1.84 -2.06
N ALA A 129 4.95 -1.34 -3.30
CA ALA A 129 4.66 0.05 -3.59
C ALA A 129 3.24 0.45 -3.17
N GLN A 130 2.25 -0.44 -3.36
CA GLN A 130 0.87 -0.20 -2.93
C GLN A 130 0.75 -0.18 -1.40
N ILE A 131 1.44 -1.08 -0.69
CA ILE A 131 1.48 -1.09 0.77
C ILE A 131 2.08 0.23 1.28
N ALA A 132 3.22 0.65 0.72
CA ALA A 132 3.87 1.90 1.06
C ALA A 132 2.96 3.12 0.78
N ALA A 133 2.25 3.12 -0.35
CA ALA A 133 1.28 4.15 -0.70
C ALA A 133 0.13 4.22 0.32
N ASN A 134 -0.37 3.07 0.79
CA ASN A 134 -1.42 3.02 1.80
C ASN A 134 -0.94 3.61 3.14
N TYR A 135 0.32 3.37 3.54
CA TYR A 135 0.90 4.02 4.73
C TYR A 135 0.97 5.55 4.57
N LEU A 136 1.41 6.03 3.41
CA LEU A 136 1.42 7.47 3.13
C LEU A 136 0.01 8.06 3.17
N GLN A 137 -0.98 7.37 2.60
CA GLN A 137 -2.38 7.80 2.66
C GLN A 137 -2.88 7.93 4.10
N GLN A 138 -2.55 6.98 4.97
CA GLN A 138 -2.92 7.06 6.39
C GLN A 138 -2.29 8.27 7.08
N ILE A 139 -1.00 8.55 6.82
CA ILE A 139 -0.31 9.73 7.40
C ILE A 139 -0.98 11.01 6.93
N VAL A 140 -1.27 11.12 5.63
CA VAL A 140 -1.97 12.29 5.06
C VAL A 140 -3.37 12.44 5.66
N LYS A 141 -4.12 11.34 5.79
CA LYS A 141 -5.46 11.34 6.40
C LYS A 141 -5.43 11.79 7.86
N ASN A 142 -4.48 11.27 8.64
CA ASN A 142 -4.31 11.68 10.04
C ASN A 142 -3.96 13.16 10.13
N TYR A 143 -3.08 13.66 9.27
CA TYR A 143 -2.73 15.07 9.20
C TYR A 143 -3.93 15.94 8.85
N GLN A 144 -4.77 15.52 7.92
CA GLN A 144 -6.01 16.20 7.60
C GLN A 144 -6.98 16.27 8.79
N GLN A 145 -7.13 15.15 9.52
CA GLN A 145 -7.97 15.12 10.71
C GLN A 145 -7.49 16.10 11.77
N GLU A 146 -6.18 16.16 12.04
CA GLU A 146 -5.60 17.13 12.97
C GLU A 146 -5.86 18.58 12.55
N LEU A 147 -5.78 18.87 11.24
CA LEU A 147 -6.11 20.19 10.72
C LEU A 147 -7.59 20.54 10.88
N LEU A 148 -8.47 19.52 10.81
CA LEU A 148 -9.92 19.67 10.99
C LEU A 148 -10.30 19.88 12.46
N GLU A 149 -9.69 19.15 13.39
CA GLU A 149 -9.92 19.30 14.83
C GLU A 149 -9.53 20.70 15.34
N GLY A 150 -8.54 21.31 14.66
CA GLY A 150 -8.15 22.72 14.93
C GLY A 150 -9.00 23.79 14.25
N LYS A 151 -9.89 23.44 13.29
CA LYS A 151 -10.64 24.40 12.45
C LYS A 151 -11.95 23.77 11.93
N ALA A 152 -13.02 24.53 12.00
CA ALA A 152 -14.41 24.08 11.76
C ALA A 152 -14.83 23.79 10.30
N LYS A 153 -13.94 23.46 9.35
CA LYS A 153 -14.33 23.14 7.96
C LYS A 153 -13.52 21.99 7.37
N PRO A 154 -14.18 21.05 6.62
CA PRO A 154 -13.49 19.92 6.01
C PRO A 154 -12.63 20.38 4.82
N ASN A 155 -11.37 19.99 4.86
CA ASN A 155 -10.41 20.17 3.77
C ASN A 155 -10.12 18.82 3.12
N ASN A 156 -10.37 18.72 1.83
CA ASN A 156 -10.06 17.51 1.06
C ASN A 156 -8.71 17.67 0.38
N SER A 157 -7.65 17.09 0.93
CA SER A 157 -6.48 16.78 0.11
C SER A 157 -6.72 15.48 -0.64
N GLU A 158 -6.66 15.54 -1.95
CA GLU A 158 -6.82 14.38 -2.82
C GLU A 158 -5.44 13.79 -3.13
N LEU A 159 -5.28 12.49 -2.84
CA LEU A 159 -4.08 11.75 -3.18
C LEU A 159 -4.23 11.19 -4.59
N VAL A 160 -3.52 11.76 -5.56
CA VAL A 160 -3.51 11.25 -6.93
C VAL A 160 -2.40 10.23 -7.10
N VAL A 161 -2.77 8.95 -7.19
CA VAL A 161 -1.83 7.84 -7.43
C VAL A 161 -1.63 7.65 -8.94
N ARG A 162 -0.39 7.72 -9.39
CA ARG A 162 0.01 7.49 -10.78
C ARG A 162 1.02 6.35 -10.88
N ASN A 163 0.67 5.28 -11.58
CA ASN A 163 1.56 4.14 -11.84
C ASN A 163 2.36 4.40 -13.13
N TRP A 164 3.67 4.55 -13.02
CA TRP A 164 4.53 4.92 -14.16
C TRP A 164 4.88 3.75 -15.06
N TYR A 165 4.90 2.52 -14.54
CA TYR A 165 5.35 1.35 -15.29
C TYR A 165 4.23 0.57 -15.99
N ASN A 166 3.01 1.07 -15.99
CA ASN A 166 1.89 0.50 -16.74
C ASN A 166 1.24 1.58 -17.62
N PRO A 167 1.91 2.05 -18.70
CA PRO A 167 1.41 3.13 -19.53
C PRO A 167 0.05 2.83 -20.20
N ASN A 168 -0.27 1.54 -20.36
CA ASN A 168 -1.51 1.11 -21.03
C ASN A 168 -2.63 0.74 -20.05
N GLN A 169 -2.40 0.81 -18.73
CA GLN A 169 -3.36 0.43 -17.68
C GLN A 169 -4.07 -0.92 -17.96
N ILE A 170 -3.35 -1.87 -18.53
CA ILE A 170 -3.87 -3.20 -18.83
C ILE A 170 -4.16 -3.88 -17.48
N GLY A 171 -5.43 -4.04 -17.15
CA GLY A 171 -5.91 -4.60 -15.89
C GLY A 171 -6.94 -3.73 -15.16
N ARG A 172 -7.08 -2.46 -15.55
CA ARG A 172 -8.27 -1.66 -15.22
C ARG A 172 -9.05 -1.45 -16.52
N ALA A 173 -9.82 -2.44 -16.90
CA ALA A 173 -10.89 -2.23 -17.87
C ALA A 173 -11.77 -1.15 -17.29
N SER A 174 -11.67 0.04 -17.84
CA SER A 174 -12.50 1.17 -17.53
C SER A 174 -13.93 0.82 -17.99
N CYS A 175 -14.74 0.33 -17.05
CA CYS A 175 -16.18 0.44 -17.15
C CYS A 175 -16.60 1.89 -16.89
N ARG A 176 -16.15 2.82 -17.71
CA ARG A 176 -16.66 4.19 -17.71
C ARG A 176 -16.88 4.67 -19.13
N GLU A 177 -17.80 3.99 -19.78
CA GLU A 177 -18.54 4.54 -20.93
C GLU A 177 -19.94 3.95 -20.92
N ARG A 178 -20.86 4.68 -20.26
CA ARG A 178 -22.26 4.95 -20.70
C ARG A 178 -22.90 5.94 -19.75
#